data_d8101df331fd7825ccaec8c5a249e1f6
#
_entry.id   d8101df331fd7825ccaec8c5a249e1f6
#
_cell.length_a   1.000
_cell.length_b   1.000
_cell.length_c   1.000
_cell.angle_alpha   90.00
_cell.angle_beta   90.00
_cell.angle_gamma   90.00
#
_symmetry.space_group_name_H-M   'P 1'
#
loop_
_entity.id
_entity.type
_entity.pdbx_description
1 polymer ?
#
loop_
_entity_poly.entity_id
_entity_poly.type
_entity_poly.pdbx_seq_one_letter_code
_entity_poly.pdbx_strand_id
1 'polypeptide(L)'
;MFMQSLVNSYGSNFMAGFNGANKIDTFAFLPVQSLSNALTTYTGQNIGAGNQHRVKEGVRASMILSIGCCVIIGALLYPTSAFMMQMFSHNPEVIDAGVAYLHGVLPFYSLLAISFMFNSVLRGAGDMMIPMISSFISLWLARLPAAYLIAAWFDKEDIYYSYAVGWVLGLLISGIYYASGKWKHKSIVSKLREVETA
;
A
#
# COMPACT_ATOMS: atom_id res chain seq x y z
N MET A 1 16.73 3.66 -0.41
CA MET A 1 17.98 4.47 -0.34
C MET A 1 17.67 5.96 -0.26
N PHE A 2 17.05 6.62 -1.25
CA PHE A 2 16.85 8.09 -1.23
C PHE A 2 16.05 8.61 -0.03
N MET A 3 14.91 8.01 0.31
CA MET A 3 14.14 8.38 1.50
C MET A 3 14.97 8.21 2.78
N GLN A 4 15.76 7.16 2.86
CA GLN A 4 16.64 6.89 3.99
C GLN A 4 17.80 7.91 4.08
N SER A 5 18.29 8.39 2.94
CA SER A 5 19.30 9.47 2.91
C SER A 5 18.72 10.78 3.46
N LEU A 6 17.46 11.10 3.12
CA LEU A 6 16.79 12.28 3.64
C LEU A 6 16.50 12.13 5.15
N VAL A 7 16.04 10.97 5.60
CA VAL A 7 15.84 10.66 7.03
C VAL A 7 17.18 10.74 7.80
N ASN A 8 18.27 10.28 7.22
CA ASN A 8 19.60 10.35 7.82
C ASN A 8 20.09 11.80 8.06
N SER A 9 19.66 12.75 7.21
CA SER A 9 20.04 14.16 7.37
C SER A 9 19.44 14.81 8.62
N TYR A 10 18.39 14.21 9.20
CA TYR A 10 17.71 14.70 10.43
C TYR A 10 18.33 14.16 11.74
N GLY A 11 19.38 13.34 11.64
CA GLY A 11 20.13 12.84 12.80
C GLY A 11 19.81 11.39 13.17
N SER A 12 20.68 10.83 14.02
CA SER A 12 20.65 9.41 14.37
C SER A 12 19.39 9.00 15.17
N ASN A 13 18.89 9.86 16.05
CA ASN A 13 17.71 9.57 16.86
C ASN A 13 16.45 9.53 16.00
N PHE A 14 16.29 10.46 15.07
CA PHE A 14 15.18 10.47 14.12
C PHE A 14 15.20 9.22 13.22
N MET A 15 16.39 8.84 12.73
CA MET A 15 16.58 7.62 11.94
C MET A 15 16.25 6.35 12.73
N ALA A 16 16.65 6.29 13.99
CA ALA A 16 16.34 5.14 14.87
C ALA A 16 14.83 5.00 15.08
N GLY A 17 14.13 6.12 15.35
CA GLY A 17 12.67 6.16 15.49
C GLY A 17 11.95 5.72 14.21
N PHE A 18 12.36 6.25 13.07
CA PHE A 18 11.86 5.85 11.75
C PHE A 18 12.03 4.36 11.48
N ASN A 19 13.20 3.79 11.75
CA ASN A 19 13.47 2.37 11.53
C ASN A 19 12.66 1.46 12.48
N GLY A 20 12.51 1.86 13.75
CA GLY A 20 11.65 1.16 14.72
C GLY A 20 10.19 1.14 14.27
N ALA A 21 9.66 2.30 13.89
CA ALA A 21 8.30 2.45 13.41
C ALA A 21 8.04 1.67 12.11
N ASN A 22 8.99 1.65 11.16
CA ASN A 22 8.87 0.83 9.95
C ASN A 22 8.76 -0.68 10.24
N LYS A 23 9.36 -1.18 11.31
CA LYS A 23 9.20 -2.58 11.69
C LYS A 23 7.77 -2.85 12.17
N ILE A 24 7.22 -1.96 13.01
CA ILE A 24 5.82 -2.04 13.46
C ILE A 24 4.88 -1.99 12.24
N ASP A 25 5.11 -1.04 11.35
CA ASP A 25 4.37 -0.84 10.09
C ASP A 25 4.36 -2.11 9.22
N THR A 26 5.50 -2.75 9.05
CA THR A 26 5.62 -4.00 8.29
C THR A 26 4.75 -5.10 8.88
N PHE A 27 4.76 -5.29 10.20
CA PHE A 27 3.91 -6.29 10.86
C PHE A 27 2.41 -5.92 10.78
N ALA A 28 2.08 -4.66 10.95
CA ALA A 28 0.72 -4.16 10.87
C ALA A 28 0.09 -4.39 9.49
N PHE A 29 0.90 -4.37 8.43
CA PHE A 29 0.42 -4.52 7.06
C PHE A 29 0.35 -5.98 6.55
N LEU A 30 0.90 -6.96 7.27
CA LEU A 30 0.90 -8.37 6.88
C LEU A 30 -0.50 -8.95 6.57
N PRO A 31 -1.57 -8.67 7.35
CA PRO A 31 -2.90 -9.18 7.05
C PRO A 31 -3.42 -8.68 5.70
N VAL A 32 -3.21 -7.40 5.38
CA VAL A 32 -3.62 -6.80 4.11
C VAL A 32 -2.85 -7.43 2.95
N GLN A 33 -1.56 -7.68 3.12
CA GLN A 33 -0.73 -8.35 2.11
C GLN A 33 -1.18 -9.79 1.88
N SER A 34 -1.55 -10.52 2.92
CA SER A 34 -2.10 -11.87 2.82
C SER A 34 -3.42 -11.90 2.05
N LEU A 35 -4.34 -10.97 2.35
CA LEU A 35 -5.59 -10.79 1.61
C LEU A 35 -5.33 -10.45 0.13
N SER A 36 -4.34 -9.60 -0.14
CA SER A 36 -3.91 -9.24 -1.49
C SER A 36 -3.45 -10.45 -2.29
N ASN A 37 -2.65 -11.33 -1.69
CA ASN A 37 -2.17 -12.56 -2.34
C ASN A 37 -3.32 -13.55 -2.58
N ALA A 38 -4.21 -13.72 -1.60
CA ALA A 38 -5.41 -14.55 -1.73
C ALA A 38 -6.31 -14.04 -2.86
N LEU A 39 -6.56 -12.72 -2.94
CA LEU A 39 -7.36 -12.12 -4.00
C LEU A 39 -6.71 -12.29 -5.39
N THR A 40 -5.39 -12.22 -5.50
CA THR A 40 -4.67 -12.48 -6.76
C THR A 40 -4.95 -13.89 -7.27
N THR A 41 -4.81 -14.89 -6.41
CA THR A 41 -5.07 -16.30 -6.75
C THR A 41 -6.54 -16.54 -7.07
N TYR A 42 -7.44 -16.02 -6.22
CA TYR A 42 -8.89 -16.11 -6.42
C TYR A 42 -9.33 -15.50 -7.76
N THR A 43 -8.78 -14.33 -8.10
CA THR A 43 -9.06 -13.66 -9.38
C THR A 43 -8.61 -14.51 -10.57
N GLY A 44 -7.36 -15.01 -10.52
CA GLY A 44 -6.83 -15.86 -11.61
C GLY A 44 -7.68 -17.12 -11.84
N GLN A 45 -8.07 -17.82 -10.78
CA GLN A 45 -8.90 -19.01 -10.85
C GLN A 45 -10.30 -18.71 -11.45
N ASN A 46 -10.96 -17.64 -10.98
CA ASN A 46 -12.31 -17.31 -11.45
C ASN A 46 -12.32 -16.74 -12.87
N ILE A 47 -11.29 -16.01 -13.29
CA ILE A 47 -11.13 -15.58 -14.69
C ILE A 47 -10.89 -16.81 -15.59
N GLY A 48 -10.02 -17.74 -15.16
CA GLY A 48 -9.77 -18.99 -15.89
C GLY A 48 -11.04 -19.83 -16.06
N ALA A 49 -11.92 -19.86 -15.06
CA ALA A 49 -13.22 -20.52 -15.11
C ALA A 49 -14.30 -19.73 -15.86
N GLY A 50 -14.04 -18.49 -16.30
CA GLY A 50 -15.03 -17.62 -16.96
C GLY A 50 -16.02 -16.93 -16.01
N ASN A 51 -15.80 -17.02 -14.68
CA ASN A 51 -16.72 -16.54 -13.64
C ASN A 51 -16.43 -15.09 -13.24
N GLN A 52 -16.58 -14.13 -14.14
CA GLN A 52 -16.29 -12.70 -13.85
C GLN A 52 -17.15 -12.12 -12.73
N HIS A 53 -18.35 -12.65 -12.49
CA HIS A 53 -19.22 -12.21 -11.39
C HIS A 53 -18.56 -12.49 -10.05
N ARG A 54 -18.01 -13.69 -9.85
CA ARG A 54 -17.30 -14.07 -8.63
C ARG A 54 -16.05 -13.21 -8.38
N VAL A 55 -15.36 -12.78 -9.43
CA VAL A 55 -14.24 -11.84 -9.27
C VAL A 55 -14.71 -10.54 -8.61
N LYS A 56 -15.83 -9.95 -9.06
CA LYS A 56 -16.36 -8.73 -8.46
C LYS A 56 -16.77 -8.93 -6.98
N GLU A 57 -17.37 -10.06 -6.66
CA GLU A 57 -17.74 -10.40 -5.26
C GLU A 57 -16.49 -10.56 -4.40
N GLY A 58 -15.47 -11.27 -4.89
CA GLY A 58 -14.18 -11.43 -4.22
C GLY A 58 -13.48 -10.10 -3.96
N VAL A 59 -13.49 -9.20 -4.95
CA VAL A 59 -12.94 -7.83 -4.80
C VAL A 59 -13.65 -7.08 -3.69
N ARG A 60 -15.01 -7.08 -3.71
CA ARG A 60 -15.82 -6.39 -2.70
C ARG A 60 -15.55 -6.94 -1.30
N ALA A 61 -15.55 -8.25 -1.15
CA ALA A 61 -15.29 -8.92 0.12
C ALA A 61 -13.86 -8.60 0.64
N SER A 62 -12.85 -8.72 -0.22
CA SER A 62 -11.46 -8.41 0.15
C SER A 62 -11.26 -6.95 0.49
N MET A 63 -11.94 -6.01 -0.20
CA MET A 63 -11.91 -4.59 0.16
C MET A 63 -12.49 -4.32 1.55
N ILE A 64 -13.67 -4.88 1.85
CA ILE A 64 -14.30 -4.70 3.15
C ILE A 64 -13.40 -5.28 4.25
N LEU A 65 -12.86 -6.48 4.05
CA LEU A 65 -11.99 -7.13 5.02
C LEU A 65 -10.68 -6.34 5.21
N SER A 66 -10.04 -5.88 4.13
CA SER A 66 -8.77 -5.16 4.23
C SER A 66 -8.93 -3.78 4.88
N ILE A 67 -10.01 -3.04 4.54
CA ILE A 67 -10.33 -1.77 5.20
C ILE A 67 -10.65 -2.02 6.68
N GLY A 68 -11.44 -3.03 6.99
CA GLY A 68 -11.74 -3.42 8.37
C GLY A 68 -10.48 -3.74 9.17
N CYS A 69 -9.56 -4.53 8.61
CA CYS A 69 -8.25 -4.80 9.22
C CYS A 69 -7.46 -3.51 9.45
N CYS A 70 -7.39 -2.60 8.46
CA CYS A 70 -6.66 -1.34 8.61
C CYS A 70 -7.25 -0.45 9.71
N VAL A 71 -8.59 -0.38 9.80
CA VAL A 71 -9.28 0.40 10.84
C VAL A 71 -9.01 -0.20 12.22
N ILE A 72 -9.13 -1.51 12.37
CA ILE A 72 -8.87 -2.20 13.65
C ILE A 72 -7.40 -2.00 14.07
N ILE A 73 -6.47 -2.26 13.16
CA ILE A 73 -5.02 -2.10 13.41
C ILE A 73 -4.70 -0.63 13.74
N GLY A 74 -5.25 0.32 12.99
CA GLY A 74 -5.08 1.74 13.24
C GLY A 74 -5.63 2.16 14.59
N ALA A 75 -6.83 1.70 14.96
CA ALA A 75 -7.45 1.99 16.25
C ALA A 75 -6.66 1.40 17.44
N LEU A 76 -5.97 0.28 17.23
CA LEU A 76 -5.11 -0.32 18.25
C LEU A 76 -3.74 0.36 18.33
N LEU A 77 -3.09 0.57 17.19
CA LEU A 77 -1.72 1.11 17.15
C LEU A 77 -1.66 2.61 17.43
N TYR A 78 -2.65 3.38 17.04
CA TYR A 78 -2.64 4.83 17.23
C TYR A 78 -2.48 5.24 18.70
N PRO A 79 -3.31 4.74 19.66
CA PRO A 79 -3.15 5.05 21.08
C PRO A 79 -1.96 4.32 21.73
N THR A 80 -1.52 3.19 21.20
CA THR A 80 -0.44 2.38 21.79
C THR A 80 0.92 2.63 21.15
N SER A 81 1.03 3.55 20.19
CA SER A 81 2.24 3.83 19.41
C SER A 81 3.46 4.12 20.29
N ALA A 82 3.32 4.95 21.33
CA ALA A 82 4.39 5.26 22.26
C ALA A 82 4.87 4.01 23.04
N PHE A 83 3.93 3.19 23.52
CA PHE A 83 4.26 1.93 24.20
C PHE A 83 5.01 0.96 23.27
N MET A 84 4.54 0.84 22.02
CA MET A 84 5.21 0.00 21.02
C MET A 84 6.62 0.50 20.70
N MET A 85 6.82 1.81 20.61
CA MET A 85 8.14 2.39 20.37
C MET A 85 9.10 2.21 21.57
N GLN A 86 8.60 2.19 22.80
CA GLN A 86 9.40 1.90 24.00
C GLN A 86 10.04 0.49 23.95
N MET A 87 9.47 -0.45 23.21
CA MET A 87 10.08 -1.77 23.00
C MET A 87 11.37 -1.71 22.16
N PHE A 88 11.57 -0.64 21.38
CA PHE A 88 12.74 -0.46 20.52
C PHE A 88 13.78 0.51 21.13
N SER A 89 13.37 1.47 21.91
CA SER A 89 14.26 2.46 22.53
C SER A 89 13.63 3.09 23.77
N HIS A 90 14.49 3.45 24.73
CA HIS A 90 14.09 4.26 25.90
C HIS A 90 14.43 5.75 25.72
N ASN A 91 15.03 6.14 24.60
CA ASN A 91 15.32 7.54 24.31
C ASN A 91 14.03 8.25 23.86
N PRO A 92 13.59 9.32 24.56
CA PRO A 92 12.38 10.07 24.24
C PRO A 92 12.36 10.57 22.77
N GLU A 93 13.47 11.11 22.27
CA GLU A 93 13.56 11.62 20.91
C GLU A 93 13.33 10.53 19.85
N VAL A 94 13.77 9.29 20.13
CA VAL A 94 13.55 8.14 19.24
C VAL A 94 12.09 7.71 19.27
N ILE A 95 11.47 7.73 20.48
CA ILE A 95 10.06 7.39 20.65
C ILE A 95 9.19 8.41 19.93
N ASP A 96 9.43 9.70 20.14
CA ASP A 96 8.65 10.79 19.53
C ASP A 96 8.72 10.74 17.99
N ALA A 97 9.91 10.54 17.43
CA ALA A 97 10.08 10.38 15.98
C ALA A 97 9.33 9.17 15.43
N GLY A 98 9.32 8.04 16.14
CA GLY A 98 8.57 6.85 15.74
C GLY A 98 7.05 7.00 15.88
N VAL A 99 6.58 7.68 16.94
CA VAL A 99 5.17 8.02 17.14
C VAL A 99 4.69 8.96 16.04
N ALA A 100 5.45 10.00 15.70
CA ALA A 100 5.15 10.91 14.61
C ALA A 100 5.00 10.18 13.28
N TYR A 101 5.89 9.21 12.98
CA TYR A 101 5.76 8.35 11.82
C TYR A 101 4.43 7.58 11.82
N LEU A 102 4.14 6.85 12.89
CA LEU A 102 2.93 6.02 12.98
C LEU A 102 1.67 6.88 12.87
N HIS A 103 1.61 8.01 13.56
CA HIS A 103 0.46 8.92 13.50
C HIS A 103 0.28 9.56 12.12
N GLY A 104 1.37 9.82 11.41
CA GLY A 104 1.32 10.36 10.05
C GLY A 104 0.88 9.33 8.98
N VAL A 105 1.13 8.04 9.21
CA VAL A 105 0.93 6.99 8.20
C VAL A 105 -0.35 6.18 8.43
N LEU A 106 -0.68 5.83 9.69
CA LEU A 106 -1.83 4.99 10.06
C LEU A 106 -3.18 5.44 9.48
N PRO A 107 -3.54 6.75 9.48
CA PRO A 107 -4.82 7.21 8.94
C PRO A 107 -5.01 6.89 7.45
N PHE A 108 -3.90 6.75 6.72
CA PHE A 108 -3.89 6.52 5.28
C PHE A 108 -3.78 5.04 4.87
N TYR A 109 -3.69 4.11 5.83
CA TYR A 109 -3.59 2.68 5.56
C TYR A 109 -4.73 2.13 4.70
N SER A 110 -5.93 2.66 4.86
CA SER A 110 -7.07 2.26 4.04
C SER A 110 -6.86 2.57 2.56
N LEU A 111 -6.21 3.70 2.21
CA LEU A 111 -5.88 4.03 0.82
C LEU A 111 -4.87 3.05 0.22
N LEU A 112 -3.84 2.71 1.01
CA LEU A 112 -2.86 1.71 0.62
C LEU A 112 -3.53 0.34 0.40
N ALA A 113 -4.39 -0.09 1.33
CA ALA A 113 -5.10 -1.36 1.23
C ALA A 113 -5.97 -1.45 -0.04
N ILE A 114 -6.73 -0.41 -0.36
CA ILE A 114 -7.55 -0.37 -1.57
C ILE A 114 -6.67 -0.45 -2.83
N SER A 115 -5.55 0.27 -2.85
CA SER A 115 -4.57 0.19 -3.96
C SER A 115 -4.02 -1.23 -4.13
N PHE A 116 -3.71 -1.92 -3.03
CA PHE A 116 -3.27 -3.31 -3.04
C PHE A 116 -4.35 -4.26 -3.59
N MET A 117 -5.62 -4.05 -3.25
CA MET A 117 -6.72 -4.88 -3.77
C MET A 117 -6.87 -4.70 -5.29
N PHE A 118 -6.85 -3.48 -5.82
CA PHE A 118 -6.88 -3.27 -7.26
C PHE A 118 -5.69 -3.90 -7.98
N ASN A 119 -4.47 -3.68 -7.47
CA ASN A 119 -3.27 -4.27 -8.04
C ASN A 119 -3.32 -5.81 -8.01
N SER A 120 -3.94 -6.41 -7.00
CA SER A 120 -4.11 -7.86 -6.87
C SER A 120 -5.01 -8.43 -7.96
N VAL A 121 -6.11 -7.75 -8.25
CA VAL A 121 -7.01 -8.15 -9.34
C VAL A 121 -6.30 -8.06 -10.69
N LEU A 122 -5.57 -6.98 -10.94
CA LEU A 122 -4.83 -6.80 -12.19
C LEU A 122 -3.78 -7.90 -12.37
N ARG A 123 -3.01 -8.21 -11.32
CA ARG A 123 -2.05 -9.33 -11.32
C ARG A 123 -2.73 -10.67 -11.55
N GLY A 124 -3.83 -10.94 -10.86
CA GLY A 124 -4.61 -12.15 -11.01
C GLY A 124 -5.21 -12.31 -12.41
N ALA A 125 -5.51 -11.20 -13.09
CA ALA A 125 -5.96 -11.19 -14.48
C ALA A 125 -4.81 -11.37 -15.50
N GLY A 126 -3.56 -11.44 -15.04
CA GLY A 126 -2.38 -11.54 -15.90
C GLY A 126 -1.83 -10.20 -16.39
N ASP A 127 -2.39 -9.08 -15.93
CA ASP A 127 -1.88 -7.74 -16.26
C ASP A 127 -0.87 -7.27 -15.21
N MET A 128 0.40 -7.57 -15.45
CA MET A 128 1.50 -7.20 -14.57
C MET A 128 2.03 -5.78 -14.82
N MET A 129 1.79 -5.23 -16.03
CA MET A 129 2.38 -3.95 -16.43
C MET A 129 1.81 -2.77 -15.65
N ILE A 130 0.50 -2.74 -15.46
CA ILE A 130 -0.15 -1.62 -14.76
C ILE A 130 0.20 -1.57 -13.28
N PRO A 131 0.16 -2.67 -12.51
CA PRO A 131 0.68 -2.68 -11.13
C PRO A 131 2.14 -2.24 -11.03
N MET A 132 2.99 -2.64 -11.97
CA MET A 132 4.40 -2.24 -12.00
C MET A 132 4.54 -0.73 -12.24
N ILE A 133 3.87 -0.19 -13.26
CA ILE A 133 3.87 1.25 -13.58
C ILE A 133 3.28 2.07 -12.42
N SER A 134 2.16 1.63 -11.85
CA SER A 134 1.53 2.26 -10.70
C SER A 134 2.48 2.34 -9.51
N SER A 135 3.16 1.25 -9.19
CA SER A 135 4.15 1.21 -8.10
C SER A 135 5.35 2.11 -8.39
N PHE A 136 5.85 2.11 -9.62
CA PHE A 136 6.97 2.95 -10.02
C PHE A 136 6.62 4.44 -9.91
N ILE A 137 5.50 4.86 -10.48
CA ILE A 137 5.03 6.26 -10.42
C ILE A 137 4.78 6.68 -8.97
N SER A 138 4.09 5.84 -8.20
CA SER A 138 3.78 6.09 -6.79
C SER A 138 5.03 6.32 -5.96
N LEU A 139 6.06 5.47 -6.15
CA LEU A 139 7.29 5.53 -5.36
C LEU A 139 8.24 6.63 -5.84
N TRP A 140 8.50 6.69 -7.16
CA TRP A 140 9.57 7.52 -7.71
C TRP A 140 9.12 8.91 -8.12
N LEU A 141 7.94 9.03 -8.74
CA LEU A 141 7.45 10.30 -9.27
C LEU A 141 6.52 11.04 -8.30
N ALA A 142 5.90 10.35 -7.36
CA ALA A 142 5.02 10.96 -6.38
C ALA A 142 5.71 11.13 -5.03
N ARG A 143 6.04 10.01 -4.38
CA ARG A 143 6.50 10.00 -2.99
C ARG A 143 7.85 10.70 -2.80
N LEU A 144 8.85 10.45 -3.68
CA LEU A 144 10.17 11.06 -3.53
C LEU A 144 10.13 12.58 -3.72
N PRO A 145 9.58 13.14 -4.82
CA PRO A 145 9.47 14.59 -4.94
C PRO A 145 8.63 15.23 -3.84
N ALA A 146 7.51 14.60 -3.43
CA ALA A 146 6.70 15.08 -2.33
C ALA A 146 7.50 15.13 -1.02
N ALA A 147 8.31 14.11 -0.72
CA ALA A 147 9.16 14.10 0.47
C ALA A 147 10.16 15.25 0.49
N TYR A 148 10.81 15.54 -0.64
CA TYR A 148 11.74 16.68 -0.75
C TYR A 148 11.03 18.04 -0.65
N LEU A 149 9.86 18.18 -1.27
CA LEU A 149 9.07 19.42 -1.18
C LEU A 149 8.56 19.65 0.25
N ILE A 150 8.04 18.61 0.90
CA ILE A 150 7.59 18.71 2.29
C ILE A 150 8.78 19.06 3.21
N ALA A 151 9.92 18.39 3.04
CA ALA A 151 11.12 18.67 3.83
C ALA A 151 11.68 20.10 3.64
N ALA A 152 11.42 20.73 2.48
CA ALA A 152 11.88 22.08 2.19
C ALA A 152 10.96 23.18 2.75
N TRP A 153 9.66 22.88 2.94
CA TRP A 153 8.63 23.90 3.23
C TRP A 153 7.90 23.68 4.55
N PHE A 154 8.02 22.50 5.16
CA PHE A 154 7.32 22.07 6.38
C PHE A 154 8.31 21.44 7.37
N ASP A 155 7.82 21.03 8.52
CA ASP A 155 8.63 20.40 9.54
C ASP A 155 9.09 18.99 9.14
N LYS A 156 10.21 18.54 9.72
CA LYS A 156 10.79 17.21 9.46
C LYS A 156 9.83 16.05 9.72
N GLU A 157 8.86 16.25 10.60
CA GLU A 157 7.86 15.23 10.95
C GLU A 157 6.78 15.09 9.89
N ASP A 158 6.55 16.12 9.09
CA ASP A 158 5.56 16.11 8.01
C ASP A 158 5.99 15.28 6.80
N ILE A 159 7.27 14.90 6.73
CA ILE A 159 7.80 14.08 5.62
C ILE A 159 7.01 12.78 5.43
N TYR A 160 6.36 12.29 6.49
CA TYR A 160 5.58 11.07 6.46
C TYR A 160 4.30 11.18 5.61
N TYR A 161 3.77 12.40 5.41
CA TYR A 161 2.64 12.62 4.49
C TYR A 161 2.98 12.35 3.02
N SER A 162 4.27 12.31 2.68
CA SER A 162 4.71 11.89 1.33
C SER A 162 4.29 10.46 0.98
N TYR A 163 4.10 9.60 1.98
CA TYR A 163 3.56 8.25 1.80
C TYR A 163 2.12 8.29 1.30
N ALA A 164 1.30 9.15 1.91
CA ALA A 164 -0.10 9.34 1.52
C ALA A 164 -0.21 9.84 0.06
N VAL A 165 0.64 10.79 -0.34
CA VAL A 165 0.69 11.29 -1.73
C VAL A 165 0.99 10.14 -2.71
N GLY A 166 1.99 9.31 -2.40
CA GLY A 166 2.31 8.13 -3.21
C GLY A 166 1.14 7.15 -3.30
N TRP A 167 0.49 6.85 -2.18
CA TRP A 167 -0.64 5.90 -2.13
C TRP A 167 -1.86 6.41 -2.87
N VAL A 168 -2.18 7.70 -2.78
CA VAL A 168 -3.28 8.32 -3.55
C VAL A 168 -3.03 8.18 -5.05
N LEU A 169 -1.83 8.51 -5.53
CA LEU A 169 -1.51 8.37 -6.96
C LEU A 169 -1.52 6.91 -7.42
N GLY A 170 -0.94 6.00 -6.63
CA GLY A 170 -1.02 4.57 -6.92
C GLY A 170 -2.45 4.05 -6.99
N LEU A 171 -3.29 4.48 -6.04
CA LEU A 171 -4.72 4.16 -6.00
C LEU A 171 -5.45 4.70 -7.24
N LEU A 172 -5.20 5.95 -7.62
CA LEU A 172 -5.83 6.56 -8.79
C LEU A 172 -5.48 5.80 -10.08
N ILE A 173 -4.21 5.51 -10.30
CA ILE A 173 -3.75 4.77 -11.49
C ILE A 173 -4.40 3.38 -11.55
N SER A 174 -4.28 2.60 -10.48
CA SER A 174 -4.81 1.24 -10.43
C SER A 174 -6.33 1.21 -10.45
N GLY A 175 -6.99 2.15 -9.76
CA GLY A 175 -8.44 2.24 -9.68
C GLY A 175 -9.08 2.67 -10.99
N ILE A 176 -8.54 3.70 -11.66
CA ILE A 176 -9.01 4.14 -12.99
C ILE A 176 -8.86 3.00 -14.01
N TYR A 177 -7.72 2.32 -13.98
CA TYR A 177 -7.51 1.21 -14.90
C TYR A 177 -8.43 0.02 -14.58
N TYR A 178 -8.64 -0.30 -13.31
CA TYR A 178 -9.61 -1.32 -12.90
C TYR A 178 -11.03 -0.97 -13.38
N ALA A 179 -11.45 0.29 -13.19
CA ALA A 179 -12.76 0.78 -13.60
C ALA A 179 -12.95 0.74 -15.14
N SER A 180 -11.88 0.93 -15.92
CA SER A 180 -11.95 0.83 -17.40
C SER A 180 -12.32 -0.56 -17.90
N GLY A 181 -12.19 -1.60 -17.10
CA GLY A 181 -12.51 -2.99 -17.45
C GLY A 181 -11.54 -3.65 -18.45
N LYS A 182 -10.53 -2.94 -18.94
CA LYS A 182 -9.57 -3.44 -19.95
C LYS A 182 -8.81 -4.70 -19.50
N TRP A 183 -8.59 -4.86 -18.20
CA TRP A 183 -7.94 -6.02 -17.61
C TRP A 183 -8.66 -7.35 -17.87
N LYS A 184 -9.98 -7.32 -18.10
CA LYS A 184 -10.82 -8.52 -18.33
C LYS A 184 -10.47 -9.25 -19.63
N HIS A 185 -9.94 -8.54 -20.61
CA HIS A 185 -9.59 -9.08 -21.94
C HIS A 185 -8.10 -9.44 -22.08
N LYS A 186 -7.30 -9.22 -21.02
CA LYS A 186 -5.86 -9.53 -21.06
C LYS A 186 -5.50 -10.95 -20.62
N SER A 187 -6.46 -11.71 -20.09
CA SER A 187 -6.22 -13.10 -19.69
C SER A 187 -5.81 -13.96 -20.88
N ILE A 188 -4.75 -14.73 -20.72
CA ILE A 188 -4.29 -15.71 -21.71
C ILE A 188 -5.43 -16.70 -22.05
N VAL A 189 -6.25 -17.05 -21.06
CA VAL A 189 -7.40 -17.96 -21.22
C VAL A 189 -8.49 -17.35 -22.11
N SER A 190 -8.74 -16.03 -22.04
CA SER A 190 -9.69 -15.38 -22.95
C SER A 190 -9.19 -15.41 -24.40
N LYS A 191 -7.89 -15.20 -24.61
CA LYS A 191 -7.29 -15.29 -25.96
C LYS A 191 -7.32 -16.70 -26.54
N LEU A 192 -7.09 -17.72 -25.72
CA LEU A 192 -7.17 -19.12 -26.19
C LEU A 192 -8.59 -19.49 -26.58
N ARG A 193 -9.62 -19.05 -25.85
CA ARG A 193 -11.03 -19.25 -26.19
C ARG A 193 -11.43 -18.56 -27.53
N GLU A 194 -10.94 -17.35 -27.73
CA GLU A 194 -11.17 -16.63 -28.99
C GLU A 194 -10.59 -17.38 -30.21
N VAL A 195 -9.43 -18.03 -30.00
CA VAL A 195 -8.80 -18.87 -31.06
C VAL A 195 -9.52 -20.20 -31.28
N GLU A 196 -10.10 -20.80 -30.21
CA GLU A 196 -10.88 -22.05 -30.35
C GLU A 196 -12.26 -21.85 -31.00
N THR A 197 -12.78 -20.62 -30.95
CA THR A 197 -14.11 -20.28 -31.49
C THR A 197 -14.05 -19.62 -32.87
N ALA A 198 -12.84 -19.35 -33.40
CA ALA A 198 -12.59 -18.80 -34.74
C ALA A 198 -12.21 -19.90 -35.75
#